data_fc7d312b5a96dfcc0ee5b3f668ca28c6
#
_entry.id   fc7d312b5a96dfcc0ee5b3f668ca28c6
#
_cell.length_a   1.000
_cell.length_b   1.000
_cell.length_c   1.000
_cell.angle_alpha   90.00
_cell.angle_beta   90.00
_cell.angle_gamma   90.00
#
_symmetry.space_group_name_H-M   'P 1'
#
loop_
_entity.id
_entity.type
_entity.pdbx_description
1 polymer ?
#
loop_
_entity_poly.entity_id
_entity_poly.type
_entity_poly.pdbx_seq_one_letter_code
_entity_poly.pdbx_strand_id
1 'polypeptide(L)'
;MITLEMPKKTAKSGAQTYSYEEVFEKCVVYFQGDELAASTWMNKYAMKDKKKNFLESTPDDMHWRMAKQFARKEKEYKNKSHLNGSFKCLSKYGQERELLDEKKIFHYFKGFKYIIPQGSVMSSLGNPNIIASLSNCIVLPEIYDSYGGISYTDQQLAQLFKRRCGVGIDIST
;
A
#
# COMPACT_ATOMS: atom_id res chain seq x y z
N MET A 1 13.98 26.61 10.39
CA MET A 1 14.21 25.51 9.44
C MET A 1 14.44 24.26 10.26
N ILE A 2 13.42 23.40 10.44
CA ILE A 2 13.54 22.17 11.25
C ILE A 2 13.92 21.07 10.27
N THR A 3 15.15 20.61 10.33
CA THR A 3 15.65 19.47 9.56
C THR A 3 15.16 18.20 10.25
N LEU A 4 14.09 17.58 9.74
CA LEU A 4 13.66 16.26 10.16
C LEU A 4 14.61 15.21 9.59
N GLU A 5 15.57 14.77 10.39
CA GLU A 5 16.39 13.61 10.07
C GLU A 5 15.51 12.34 10.05
N MET A 6 15.35 11.79 8.86
CA MET A 6 14.69 10.51 8.69
C MET A 6 15.61 9.39 9.19
N PRO A 7 15.13 8.46 10.03
CA PRO A 7 15.95 7.35 10.46
C PRO A 7 16.33 6.47 9.27
N LYS A 8 17.63 6.35 9.00
CA LYS A 8 18.20 5.40 8.04
C LYS A 8 17.98 3.98 8.55
N LYS A 9 16.87 3.34 8.18
CA LYS A 9 16.74 1.89 8.32
C LYS A 9 17.58 1.23 7.24
N THR A 10 18.75 0.78 7.61
CA THR A 10 19.58 -0.14 6.83
C THR A 10 18.76 -1.41 6.56
N ALA A 11 18.48 -1.69 5.29
CA ALA A 11 17.95 -2.97 4.87
C ALA A 11 18.96 -4.07 5.29
N LYS A 12 18.50 -5.10 6.00
CA LYS A 12 19.32 -6.27 6.33
C LYS A 12 19.81 -6.88 5.01
N SER A 13 21.10 -6.95 4.82
CA SER A 13 21.76 -7.65 3.72
C SER A 13 21.44 -9.14 3.86
N GLY A 14 20.66 -9.71 2.92
CA GLY A 14 20.27 -11.12 2.92
C GLY A 14 18.84 -11.40 2.45
N ALA A 15 18.10 -10.43 1.93
CA ALA A 15 16.79 -10.70 1.32
C ALA A 15 16.99 -11.54 0.04
N GLN A 16 16.30 -12.66 -0.07
CA GLN A 16 16.27 -13.47 -1.28
C GLN A 16 15.73 -12.61 -2.44
N THR A 17 16.44 -12.63 -3.56
CA THR A 17 16.05 -11.94 -4.80
C THR A 17 15.81 -12.97 -5.89
N TYR A 18 14.91 -12.63 -6.81
CA TYR A 18 14.50 -13.51 -7.90
C TYR A 18 14.78 -12.82 -9.25
N SER A 19 15.08 -13.62 -10.28
CA SER A 19 15.21 -13.13 -11.66
C SER A 19 13.82 -12.84 -12.26
N TYR A 20 13.80 -12.16 -13.42
CA TYR A 20 12.56 -11.90 -14.14
C TYR A 20 11.91 -13.21 -14.60
N GLU A 21 12.70 -14.10 -15.15
CA GLU A 21 12.27 -15.38 -15.71
C GLU A 21 11.65 -16.27 -14.62
N GLU A 22 12.33 -16.41 -13.49
CA GLU A 22 11.80 -17.19 -12.35
C GLU A 22 10.47 -16.68 -11.85
N VAL A 23 10.31 -15.34 -11.74
CA VAL A 23 9.07 -14.73 -11.27
C VAL A 23 7.98 -14.89 -12.32
N PHE A 24 8.31 -14.71 -13.61
CA PHE A 24 7.35 -14.84 -14.70
C PHE A 24 6.75 -16.25 -14.77
N GLU A 25 7.59 -17.28 -14.76
CA GLU A 25 7.13 -18.68 -14.77
C GLU A 25 6.20 -18.99 -13.59
N LYS A 26 6.59 -18.59 -12.37
CA LYS A 26 5.76 -18.78 -11.17
C LYS A 26 4.43 -18.04 -11.27
N CYS A 27 4.44 -16.81 -11.79
CA CYS A 27 3.24 -16.01 -11.95
C CYS A 27 2.30 -16.54 -13.02
N VAL A 28 2.83 -17.04 -14.15
CA VAL A 28 2.02 -17.68 -15.18
C VAL A 28 1.29 -18.90 -14.61
N VAL A 29 1.98 -19.73 -13.81
CA VAL A 29 1.35 -20.85 -13.11
C VAL A 29 0.29 -20.36 -12.12
N TYR A 30 0.59 -19.31 -11.34
CA TYR A 30 -0.34 -18.72 -10.38
C TYR A 30 -1.63 -18.21 -11.03
N PHE A 31 -1.52 -17.57 -12.19
CA PHE A 31 -2.63 -17.04 -12.99
C PHE A 31 -3.19 -18.03 -14.02
N GLN A 32 -2.90 -19.33 -13.86
CA GLN A 32 -3.45 -20.43 -14.70
C GLN A 32 -3.20 -20.26 -16.19
N GLY A 33 -2.03 -19.73 -16.57
CA GLY A 33 -1.63 -19.52 -17.97
C GLY A 33 -1.86 -18.10 -18.49
N ASP A 34 -2.42 -17.19 -17.70
CA ASP A 34 -2.62 -15.79 -18.11
C ASP A 34 -1.30 -14.99 -17.98
N GLU A 35 -0.55 -14.93 -19.08
CA GLU A 35 0.71 -14.18 -19.19
C GLU A 35 0.52 -12.66 -19.03
N LEU A 36 -0.64 -12.13 -19.45
CA LEU A 36 -0.94 -10.70 -19.32
C LEU A 36 -1.13 -10.32 -17.86
N ALA A 37 -1.88 -11.14 -17.10
CA ALA A 37 -2.03 -10.95 -15.66
C ALA A 37 -0.69 -11.08 -14.94
N ALA A 38 0.13 -12.08 -15.29
CA ALA A 38 1.46 -12.29 -14.73
C ALA A 38 2.36 -11.07 -14.96
N SER A 39 2.51 -10.62 -16.21
CA SER A 39 3.34 -9.48 -16.56
C SER A 39 2.83 -8.17 -15.92
N THR A 40 1.53 -7.99 -15.85
CA THR A 40 0.91 -6.82 -15.21
C THR A 40 1.23 -6.77 -13.71
N TRP A 41 1.06 -7.90 -13.01
CA TRP A 41 1.39 -7.97 -11.59
C TRP A 41 2.88 -7.68 -11.34
N MET A 42 3.77 -8.31 -12.11
CA MET A 42 5.22 -8.13 -12.00
C MET A 42 5.65 -6.68 -12.20
N ASN A 43 5.06 -6.00 -13.19
CA ASN A 43 5.46 -4.64 -13.54
C ASN A 43 4.89 -3.59 -12.59
N LYS A 44 3.66 -3.77 -12.09
CA LYS A 44 2.94 -2.75 -11.34
C LYS A 44 2.96 -2.97 -9.83
N TYR A 45 2.97 -4.22 -9.34
CA TYR A 45 2.65 -4.52 -7.95
C TYR A 45 3.75 -5.24 -7.18
N ALA A 46 4.53 -6.08 -7.84
CA ALA A 46 5.61 -6.82 -7.20
C ALA A 46 6.66 -5.89 -6.57
N MET A 47 7.04 -6.20 -5.35
CA MET A 47 8.08 -5.44 -4.65
C MET A 47 9.45 -5.71 -5.25
N LYS A 48 10.20 -4.64 -5.51
CA LYS A 48 11.55 -4.68 -6.06
C LYS A 48 12.51 -3.91 -5.17
N ASP A 49 13.77 -4.30 -5.22
CA ASP A 49 14.84 -3.55 -4.58
C ASP A 49 15.25 -2.30 -5.41
N LYS A 50 16.23 -1.54 -4.92
CA LYS A 50 16.77 -0.36 -5.63
C LYS A 50 17.46 -0.71 -6.96
N LYS A 51 17.89 -1.96 -7.14
CA LYS A 51 18.52 -2.48 -8.35
C LYS A 51 17.50 -3.11 -9.30
N LYS A 52 16.19 -3.02 -8.99
CA LYS A 52 15.07 -3.60 -9.72
C LYS A 52 14.96 -5.13 -9.68
N ASN A 53 15.71 -5.82 -8.81
CA ASN A 53 15.52 -7.24 -8.57
C ASN A 53 14.22 -7.47 -7.81
N PHE A 54 13.53 -8.57 -8.11
CA PHE A 54 12.28 -8.92 -7.43
C PHE A 54 12.56 -9.43 -6.01
N LEU A 55 11.80 -8.94 -5.05
CA LEU A 55 11.79 -9.38 -3.66
C LEU A 55 10.55 -10.23 -3.36
N GLU A 56 9.64 -10.32 -4.29
CA GLU A 56 8.42 -11.13 -4.25
C GLU A 56 8.37 -12.00 -5.50
N SER A 57 8.06 -13.28 -5.33
CA SER A 57 8.04 -14.26 -6.42
C SER A 57 6.65 -14.55 -6.97
N THR A 58 5.62 -14.30 -6.17
CA THR A 58 4.21 -14.54 -6.51
C THR A 58 3.31 -13.49 -5.86
N PRO A 59 2.04 -13.33 -6.31
CA PRO A 59 1.05 -12.50 -5.63
C PRO A 59 0.83 -12.86 -4.16
N ASP A 60 1.05 -14.10 -3.76
CA ASP A 60 0.91 -14.52 -2.36
C ASP A 60 1.96 -13.85 -1.46
N ASP A 61 3.18 -13.59 -1.94
CA ASP A 61 4.18 -12.84 -1.18
C ASP A 61 3.72 -11.39 -0.91
N MET A 62 3.12 -10.75 -1.93
CA MET A 62 2.49 -9.44 -1.80
C MET A 62 1.33 -9.48 -0.79
N HIS A 63 0.47 -10.50 -0.85
CA HIS A 63 -0.63 -10.68 0.08
C HIS A 63 -0.14 -10.84 1.53
N TRP A 64 0.93 -11.59 1.75
CA TRP A 64 1.57 -11.70 3.05
C TRP A 64 2.16 -10.38 3.55
N ARG A 65 2.82 -9.62 2.68
CA ARG A 65 3.34 -8.29 3.02
C ARG A 65 2.22 -7.37 3.51
N MET A 66 1.10 -7.33 2.79
CA MET A 66 -0.06 -6.51 3.17
C MET A 66 -0.70 -7.02 4.46
N ALA A 67 -0.90 -8.33 4.59
CA ALA A 67 -1.51 -8.94 5.78
C ALA A 67 -0.74 -8.60 7.06
N LYS A 68 0.60 -8.64 7.02
CA LYS A 68 1.46 -8.22 8.13
C LYS A 68 1.23 -6.77 8.54
N GLN A 69 1.04 -5.86 7.58
CA GLN A 69 0.82 -4.44 7.88
C GLN A 69 -0.56 -4.20 8.50
N PHE A 70 -1.60 -4.84 7.99
CA PHE A 70 -2.94 -4.74 8.58
C PHE A 70 -2.99 -5.33 9.99
N ALA A 71 -2.43 -6.52 10.20
CA ALA A 71 -2.35 -7.14 11.52
C ALA A 71 -1.56 -6.30 12.52
N ARG A 72 -0.47 -5.65 12.07
CA ARG A 72 0.29 -4.71 12.89
C ARG A 72 -0.57 -3.52 13.32
N LYS A 73 -1.35 -2.95 12.39
CA LYS A 73 -2.24 -1.83 12.70
C LYS A 73 -3.39 -2.23 13.62
N GLU A 74 -3.97 -3.40 13.41
CA GLU A 74 -5.00 -3.95 14.29
C GLU A 74 -4.52 -4.05 15.75
N LYS A 75 -3.31 -4.60 15.95
CA LYS A 75 -2.67 -4.66 17.27
C LYS A 75 -2.40 -3.27 17.85
N GLU A 76 -1.94 -2.34 17.02
CA GLU A 76 -1.66 -0.96 17.44
C GLU A 76 -2.93 -0.25 17.92
N TYR A 77 -4.04 -0.38 17.22
CA TYR A 77 -5.33 0.20 17.62
C TYR A 77 -5.86 -0.41 18.91
N LYS A 78 -5.78 -1.72 19.08
CA LYS A 78 -6.17 -2.37 20.34
C LYS A 78 -5.35 -1.83 21.49
N ASN A 79 -4.04 -1.80 21.35
CA ASN A 79 -3.16 -1.31 22.41
C ASN A 79 -3.44 0.16 22.76
N LYS A 80 -3.62 1.03 21.75
CA LYS A 80 -3.96 2.44 21.98
C LYS A 80 -5.32 2.61 22.67
N SER A 81 -6.32 1.83 22.29
CA SER A 81 -7.64 1.90 22.92
C SER A 81 -7.61 1.50 24.38
N HIS A 82 -6.81 0.52 24.76
CA HIS A 82 -6.61 0.14 26.17
C HIS A 82 -5.88 1.23 26.97
N LEU A 83 -4.80 1.80 26.42
CA LEU A 83 -4.00 2.83 27.09
C LEU A 83 -4.78 4.11 27.34
N ASN A 84 -5.59 4.54 26.38
CA ASN A 84 -6.33 5.81 26.44
C ASN A 84 -7.74 5.69 27.03
N GLY A 85 -8.12 4.52 27.56
CA GLY A 85 -9.48 4.28 28.09
C GLY A 85 -10.57 4.22 27.00
N SER A 86 -10.23 4.45 25.73
CA SER A 86 -11.18 4.45 24.61
C SER A 86 -11.81 3.08 24.36
N PHE A 87 -11.25 2.02 24.92
CA PHE A 87 -11.79 0.66 24.80
C PHE A 87 -13.22 0.56 25.37
N LYS A 88 -13.51 1.24 26.47
CA LYS A 88 -14.85 1.28 27.08
C LYS A 88 -15.89 1.99 26.20
N CYS A 89 -15.45 2.83 25.27
CA CYS A 89 -16.32 3.55 24.34
C CYS A 89 -16.66 2.73 23.08
N LEU A 90 -16.02 1.56 22.88
CA LEU A 90 -16.33 0.68 21.78
C LEU A 90 -17.69 0.00 21.99
N SER A 91 -18.38 -0.34 20.90
CA SER A 91 -19.56 -1.20 20.96
C SER A 91 -19.21 -2.55 21.61
N LYS A 92 -20.21 -3.27 22.12
CA LYS A 92 -20.01 -4.61 22.68
C LYS A 92 -19.25 -5.52 21.69
N TYR A 93 -19.65 -5.52 20.42
CA TYR A 93 -18.94 -6.23 19.35
C TYR A 93 -17.46 -5.80 19.24
N GLY A 94 -17.19 -4.50 19.27
CA GLY A 94 -15.81 -3.98 19.18
C GLY A 94 -14.92 -4.41 20.33
N GLN A 95 -15.51 -4.62 21.53
CA GLN A 95 -14.79 -5.10 22.70
C GLN A 95 -14.52 -6.61 22.68
N GLU A 96 -15.49 -7.40 22.23
CA GLU A 96 -15.48 -8.85 22.28
C GLU A 96 -14.89 -9.52 21.04
N ARG A 97 -14.86 -8.82 19.88
CA ARG A 97 -14.35 -9.40 18.63
C ARG A 97 -12.89 -9.84 18.73
N GLU A 98 -12.60 -10.97 18.15
CA GLU A 98 -11.21 -11.37 17.94
C GLU A 98 -10.47 -10.43 17.00
N LEU A 99 -9.19 -10.19 17.29
CA LEU A 99 -8.32 -9.48 16.38
C LEU A 99 -8.09 -10.27 15.10
N LEU A 100 -8.01 -9.54 14.00
CA LEU A 100 -7.56 -10.11 12.74
C LEU A 100 -6.03 -10.32 12.81
N ASP A 101 -5.62 -11.58 12.79
CA ASP A 101 -4.23 -11.96 12.69
C ASP A 101 -3.74 -12.00 11.23
N GLU A 102 -2.43 -12.17 11.05
CA GLU A 102 -1.82 -12.19 9.71
C GLU A 102 -2.39 -13.32 8.83
N LYS A 103 -2.69 -14.48 9.40
CA LYS A 103 -3.20 -15.64 8.66
C LYS A 103 -4.63 -15.44 8.19
N LYS A 104 -5.50 -14.89 9.06
CA LYS A 104 -6.89 -14.57 8.71
C LYS A 104 -6.93 -13.52 7.59
N ILE A 105 -6.13 -12.45 7.71
CA ILE A 105 -6.07 -11.41 6.70
C ILE A 105 -5.51 -11.94 5.39
N PHE A 106 -4.44 -12.74 5.43
CA PHE A 106 -3.88 -13.38 4.25
C PHE A 106 -4.92 -14.27 3.55
N HIS A 107 -5.71 -15.05 4.30
CA HIS A 107 -6.77 -15.87 3.74
C HIS A 107 -7.78 -15.06 2.93
N TYR A 108 -8.12 -13.85 3.38
CA TYR A 108 -9.04 -12.97 2.63
C TYR A 108 -8.44 -12.43 1.34
N PHE A 109 -7.13 -12.22 1.27
CA PHE A 109 -6.45 -11.76 0.05
C PHE A 109 -6.12 -12.88 -0.92
N LYS A 110 -5.80 -14.07 -0.42
CA LYS A 110 -5.26 -15.20 -1.19
C LYS A 110 -6.10 -15.48 -2.44
N GLY A 111 -5.41 -15.56 -3.59
CA GLY A 111 -6.04 -15.80 -4.88
C GLY A 111 -7.01 -14.71 -5.33
N PHE A 112 -6.96 -13.51 -4.73
CA PHE A 112 -7.89 -12.40 -5.01
C PHE A 112 -9.37 -12.76 -4.82
N LYS A 113 -9.65 -13.73 -3.92
CA LYS A 113 -10.97 -14.37 -3.84
C LYS A 113 -12.02 -13.52 -3.11
N TYR A 114 -11.67 -12.93 -1.97
CA TYR A 114 -12.63 -12.19 -1.13
C TYR A 114 -12.37 -10.69 -1.13
N ILE A 115 -11.11 -10.28 -1.11
CA ILE A 115 -10.72 -8.88 -1.07
C ILE A 115 -9.68 -8.63 -2.15
N ILE A 116 -9.97 -7.68 -3.04
CA ILE A 116 -9.04 -7.18 -4.05
C ILE A 116 -8.71 -5.74 -3.69
N PRO A 117 -7.51 -5.47 -3.16
CA PRO A 117 -7.11 -4.12 -2.81
C PRO A 117 -6.90 -3.24 -4.04
N GLN A 118 -6.98 -1.94 -3.84
CA GLN A 118 -6.61 -0.98 -4.89
C GLN A 118 -5.11 -1.03 -5.19
N GLY A 119 -4.75 -0.62 -6.41
CA GLY A 119 -3.39 -0.72 -6.92
C GLY A 119 -2.33 -0.04 -6.07
N SER A 120 -2.62 1.12 -5.47
CA SER A 120 -1.68 1.82 -4.56
C SER A 120 -1.40 1.01 -3.30
N VAL A 121 -2.40 0.32 -2.77
CA VAL A 121 -2.25 -0.55 -1.60
C VAL A 121 -1.39 -1.76 -1.97
N MET A 122 -1.71 -2.42 -3.09
CA MET A 122 -0.95 -3.58 -3.57
C MET A 122 0.53 -3.27 -3.82
N SER A 123 0.82 -2.14 -4.47
CA SER A 123 2.21 -1.77 -4.82
C SER A 123 3.02 -1.21 -3.65
N SER A 124 2.36 -0.56 -2.70
CA SER A 124 3.08 0.34 -1.77
C SER A 124 2.94 -0.04 -0.30
N LEU A 125 1.85 -0.68 0.14
CA LEU A 125 1.66 -1.00 1.55
C LEU A 125 2.73 -1.99 2.04
N GLY A 126 3.53 -1.55 3.02
CA GLY A 126 4.62 -2.35 3.56
C GLY A 126 5.88 -2.41 2.69
N ASN A 127 5.95 -1.63 1.61
CA ASN A 127 7.14 -1.50 0.78
C ASN A 127 8.04 -0.38 1.33
N PRO A 128 9.23 -0.70 1.89
CA PRO A 128 10.12 0.31 2.47
C PRO A 128 10.88 1.13 1.42
N ASN A 129 10.84 0.73 0.16
CA ASN A 129 11.58 1.35 -0.93
C ASN A 129 10.79 2.45 -1.65
N ILE A 130 9.50 2.61 -1.32
CA ILE A 130 8.60 3.55 -1.99
C ILE A 130 7.92 4.43 -0.96
N ILE A 131 7.88 5.73 -1.24
CA ILE A 131 7.01 6.68 -0.54
C ILE A 131 5.86 6.99 -1.50
N ALA A 132 4.69 6.44 -1.22
CA ALA A 132 3.51 6.61 -2.06
C ALA A 132 2.26 6.88 -1.22
N SER A 133 1.24 7.45 -1.84
CA SER A 133 -0.11 7.47 -1.30
C SER A 133 -0.70 6.06 -1.30
N LEU A 134 -1.48 5.72 -0.29
CA LEU A 134 -2.30 4.51 -0.29
C LEU A 134 -3.70 4.77 -0.86
N SER A 135 -4.03 6.03 -1.18
CA SER A 135 -5.22 6.40 -1.95
C SER A 135 -4.88 6.47 -3.43
N ASN A 136 -5.70 5.84 -4.27
CA ASN A 136 -5.52 5.91 -5.72
C ASN A 136 -5.97 7.25 -6.28
N CYS A 137 -7.05 7.83 -5.72
CA CYS A 137 -7.65 9.06 -6.19
C CYS A 137 -8.02 9.98 -5.03
N ILE A 138 -7.80 11.26 -5.24
CA ILE A 138 -8.14 12.34 -4.31
C ILE A 138 -8.83 13.44 -5.13
N VAL A 139 -9.87 14.05 -4.59
CA VAL A 139 -10.48 15.25 -5.14
C VAL A 139 -9.99 16.44 -4.33
N LEU A 140 -9.44 17.45 -5.01
CA LEU A 140 -9.05 18.71 -4.38
C LEU A 140 -10.26 19.63 -4.22
N PRO A 141 -10.22 20.55 -3.25
CA PRO A 141 -11.20 21.62 -3.15
C PRO A 141 -11.23 22.47 -4.43
N GLU A 142 -12.32 23.22 -4.60
CA GLU A 142 -12.50 24.21 -5.64
C GLU A 142 -11.31 25.18 -5.73
N ILE A 143 -10.93 25.53 -6.96
CA ILE A 143 -9.81 26.42 -7.22
C ILE A 143 -10.29 27.86 -7.14
N TYR A 144 -9.63 28.69 -6.34
CA TYR A 144 -9.90 30.12 -6.35
C TYR A 144 -9.48 30.74 -7.69
N ASP A 145 -10.37 31.55 -8.27
CA ASP A 145 -10.12 32.29 -9.51
C ASP A 145 -9.12 33.43 -9.27
N SER A 146 -7.87 33.05 -9.12
CA SER A 146 -6.71 33.95 -8.97
C SER A 146 -5.44 33.22 -9.32
N TYR A 147 -4.41 33.96 -9.76
CA TYR A 147 -3.08 33.38 -10.01
C TYR A 147 -2.52 32.64 -8.77
N GLY A 148 -2.78 33.17 -7.57
CA GLY A 148 -2.38 32.51 -6.32
C GLY A 148 -3.11 31.19 -6.10
N GLY A 149 -4.42 31.15 -6.35
CA GLY A 149 -5.24 29.94 -6.24
C GLY A 149 -4.79 28.87 -7.22
N ILE A 150 -4.59 29.24 -8.48
CA ILE A 150 -4.10 28.31 -9.54
C ILE A 150 -2.74 27.74 -9.17
N SER A 151 -1.77 28.61 -8.82
CA SER A 151 -0.42 28.18 -8.46
C SER A 151 -0.40 27.27 -7.21
N TYR A 152 -1.26 27.53 -6.24
CA TYR A 152 -1.40 26.68 -5.05
C TYR A 152 -1.93 25.29 -5.42
N THR A 153 -2.94 25.22 -6.30
CA THR A 153 -3.49 23.96 -6.79
C THR A 153 -2.44 23.16 -7.58
N ASP A 154 -1.67 23.82 -8.46
CA ASP A 154 -0.58 23.19 -9.20
C ASP A 154 0.47 22.59 -8.27
N GLN A 155 0.82 23.29 -7.19
CA GLN A 155 1.72 22.76 -6.17
C GLN A 155 1.16 21.49 -5.49
N GLN A 156 -0.12 21.50 -5.16
CA GLN A 156 -0.78 20.32 -4.57
C GLN A 156 -0.80 19.15 -5.57
N LEU A 157 -1.16 19.38 -6.83
CA LEU A 157 -1.14 18.38 -7.90
C LEU A 157 0.24 17.74 -8.03
N ALA A 158 1.30 18.55 -8.11
CA ALA A 158 2.68 18.06 -8.20
C ALA A 158 3.06 17.15 -7.03
N GLN A 159 2.67 17.50 -5.81
CA GLN A 159 2.93 16.68 -4.63
C GLN A 159 2.16 15.36 -4.62
N LEU A 160 0.92 15.34 -5.09
CA LEU A 160 0.09 14.15 -5.15
C LEU A 160 0.55 13.20 -6.28
N PHE A 161 0.82 13.72 -7.48
CA PHE A 161 1.35 12.95 -8.60
C PHE A 161 2.70 12.32 -8.28
N LYS A 162 3.59 13.06 -7.63
CA LYS A 162 4.87 12.52 -7.14
C LYS A 162 4.68 11.28 -6.25
N ARG A 163 3.54 11.16 -5.57
CA ARG A 163 3.19 10.02 -4.72
C ARG A 163 2.26 9.01 -5.37
N ARG A 164 2.13 9.08 -6.71
CA ARG A 164 1.33 8.15 -7.51
C ARG A 164 -0.16 8.18 -7.19
N CYS A 165 -0.68 9.34 -6.82
CA CYS A 165 -2.10 9.56 -6.60
C CYS A 165 -2.72 10.18 -7.85
N GLY A 166 -3.87 9.67 -8.30
CA GLY A 166 -4.72 10.36 -9.27
C GLY A 166 -5.46 11.50 -8.59
N VAL A 167 -5.67 12.62 -9.28
CA VAL A 167 -6.32 13.79 -8.70
C VAL A 167 -7.42 14.29 -9.61
N GLY A 168 -8.61 14.50 -9.03
CA GLY A 168 -9.71 15.25 -9.62
C GLY A 168 -9.69 16.70 -9.14
N ILE A 169 -9.97 17.63 -10.04
CA ILE A 169 -10.15 19.05 -9.75
C ILE A 169 -11.43 19.54 -10.45
N ASP A 170 -12.13 20.47 -9.83
CA ASP A 170 -13.25 21.16 -10.44
C ASP A 170 -12.78 22.51 -10.98
N ILE A 171 -13.06 22.78 -12.25
CA ILE A 171 -12.70 24.00 -12.97
C ILE A 171 -13.95 24.71 -13.53
N SER A 172 -15.13 24.39 -13.00
CA SER A 172 -16.41 24.86 -13.55
C SER A 172 -16.86 26.22 -13.03
N THR A 173 -16.09 26.92 -12.21
CA THR A 173 -16.41 28.25 -11.67
C THR A 173 -16.03 29.39 -12.57
#